data_e284167ac5ded3308151b3aab76fe0ab
#
_entry.id   e284167ac5ded3308151b3aab76fe0ab
#
_cell.length_a   1.000
_cell.length_b   1.000
_cell.length_c   1.000
_cell.angle_alpha   90.00
_cell.angle_beta   90.00
_cell.angle_gamma   90.00
#
_symmetry.space_group_name_H-M   'P 1'
#
loop_
_entity.id
_entity.type
_entity.pdbx_description
1 polymer ?
#
loop_
_entity_poly.entity_id
_entity_poly.type
_entity_poly.pdbx_seq_one_letter_code
_entity_poly.pdbx_strand_id
1 'polypeptide(L)'
;AALPMLVTSLISPGLGFLVCLVPFGFYVELADGVLLELGALGLLSGVVGVVVLGRIRHLKAFVWGSAAVLLVNVAVILTFRLPGGNYDPVGLASLMGAGIINAALSGSIAIVGYLLVSGFTGAVTTLQLIELSRPTQPLLRELMLRAPGTYHHSVMVANMAEQAAERVAANALLARLGAYYHDVGKMTRPYFFSENQEEVGNVHNRLDPRASAEIIIGHVAEGVSLARKHRLPPAVIRFISEHHGRTRQDYFYQEAVQRHGPENVDESQFRYPGPRPQTKETAIVMLADACEAATRAARPANAQELSRMVERIVDDRLLEGELDECPLTLHDIAAVKVSFVNVLQGVFHPRVQYPEGSLIEHRPENGCEAILEEAERSLSDGNGDHTPEGSEEPEPSPEAGPTSDQELRE
;
A
#
# COMPACT_ATOMS: atom_id res chain seq x y z
N ALA A 1 -12.68 -5.00 29.06
CA ALA A 1 -12.20 -4.05 28.01
C ALA A 1 -12.10 -4.69 26.61
N ALA A 2 -11.91 -6.02 26.50
CA ALA A 2 -11.70 -6.69 25.22
C ALA A 2 -12.78 -6.42 24.16
N LEU A 3 -14.06 -6.57 24.51
CA LEU A 3 -15.18 -6.41 23.56
C LEU A 3 -15.32 -4.96 23.05
N PRO A 4 -15.31 -3.92 23.90
CA PRO A 4 -15.27 -2.53 23.42
C PRO A 4 -14.10 -2.21 22.51
N MET A 5 -12.90 -2.71 22.83
CA MET A 5 -11.70 -2.55 22.00
C MET A 5 -11.89 -3.23 20.63
N LEU A 6 -12.43 -4.43 20.59
CA LEU A 6 -12.70 -5.17 19.36
C LEU A 6 -13.73 -4.45 18.48
N VAL A 7 -14.84 -4.01 19.05
CA VAL A 7 -15.90 -3.29 18.33
C VAL A 7 -15.38 -1.96 17.78
N THR A 8 -14.53 -1.25 18.54
CA THR A 8 -13.88 0.00 18.10
C THR A 8 -13.00 -0.23 16.88
N SER A 9 -12.22 -1.30 16.87
CA SER A 9 -11.29 -1.61 15.79
C SER A 9 -11.97 -2.15 14.53
N LEU A 10 -13.12 -2.80 14.65
CA LEU A 10 -13.86 -3.41 13.54
C LEU A 10 -14.91 -2.48 12.92
N ILE A 11 -15.59 -1.67 13.74
CA ILE A 11 -16.78 -0.93 13.34
C ILE A 11 -16.57 0.59 13.53
N SER A 12 -16.64 1.05 14.78
CA SER A 12 -16.43 2.45 15.11
C SER A 12 -16.18 2.70 16.60
N PRO A 13 -15.48 3.80 16.96
CA PRO A 13 -15.32 4.21 18.35
C PRO A 13 -16.66 4.48 19.08
N GLY A 14 -17.64 5.06 18.34
CA GLY A 14 -18.97 5.35 18.92
C GLY A 14 -19.69 4.11 19.41
N LEU A 15 -19.69 3.02 18.62
CA LEU A 15 -20.22 1.73 19.02
C LEU A 15 -19.42 1.10 20.16
N GLY A 16 -18.10 1.26 20.16
CA GLY A 16 -17.23 0.82 21.27
C GLY A 16 -17.63 1.46 22.61
N PHE A 17 -17.91 2.77 22.61
CA PHE A 17 -18.43 3.47 23.80
C PHE A 17 -19.79 2.92 24.27
N LEU A 18 -20.71 2.65 23.35
CA LEU A 18 -22.03 2.09 23.67
C LEU A 18 -21.88 0.73 24.34
N VAL A 19 -20.97 -0.12 23.84
CA VAL A 19 -20.68 -1.43 24.45
C VAL A 19 -20.07 -1.32 25.85
N CYS A 20 -19.37 -0.21 26.19
CA CYS A 20 -18.90 0.03 27.55
C CYS A 20 -20.06 0.29 28.53
N LEU A 21 -21.13 0.95 28.09
CA LEU A 21 -22.24 1.36 28.95
C LEU A 21 -23.15 0.19 29.35
N VAL A 22 -23.31 -0.81 28.48
CA VAL A 22 -24.21 -1.96 28.74
C VAL A 22 -23.83 -2.75 30.00
N PRO A 23 -22.59 -3.24 30.18
CA PRO A 23 -22.19 -3.92 31.41
C PRO A 23 -22.26 -3.01 32.62
N PHE A 24 -21.91 -1.72 32.49
CA PHE A 24 -21.95 -0.75 33.58
C PHE A 24 -23.37 -0.59 34.12
N GLY A 25 -24.37 -0.43 33.25
CA GLY A 25 -25.78 -0.36 33.66
C GLY A 25 -26.22 -1.60 34.47
N PHE A 26 -25.80 -2.77 34.06
CA PHE A 26 -26.07 -4.00 34.80
C PHE A 26 -25.43 -4.05 36.18
N TYR A 27 -24.18 -3.56 36.33
CA TYR A 27 -23.50 -3.49 37.62
C TYR A 27 -24.09 -2.46 38.57
N VAL A 28 -24.60 -1.33 38.03
CA VAL A 28 -25.24 -0.27 38.84
C VAL A 28 -26.60 -0.73 39.40
N GLU A 29 -27.36 -1.51 38.64
CA GLU A 29 -28.69 -2.00 39.04
C GLU A 29 -28.63 -3.11 40.10
N LEU A 30 -27.52 -3.87 40.16
CA LEU A 30 -27.26 -4.94 41.11
C LEU A 30 -26.46 -4.52 42.36
N ALA A 31 -26.31 -3.21 42.61
CA ALA A 31 -25.25 -2.60 43.43
C ALA A 31 -25.22 -2.98 44.91
N ASP A 32 -24.34 -3.94 45.21
CA ASP A 32 -23.53 -3.98 46.44
C ASP A 32 -22.18 -3.27 46.18
N GLY A 33 -21.49 -2.74 47.21
CA GLY A 33 -20.26 -1.93 47.03
C GLY A 33 -19.14 -2.58 46.18
N VAL A 34 -19.06 -3.92 46.17
CA VAL A 34 -18.12 -4.70 45.32
C VAL A 34 -18.51 -4.62 43.83
N LEU A 35 -19.79 -4.57 43.52
CA LEU A 35 -20.31 -4.47 42.16
C LEU A 35 -20.04 -3.09 41.56
N LEU A 36 -20.04 -2.04 42.38
CA LEU A 36 -19.67 -0.69 41.92
C LEU A 36 -18.20 -0.59 41.53
N GLU A 37 -17.29 -1.22 42.28
CA GLU A 37 -15.86 -1.32 41.94
C GLU A 37 -15.66 -2.01 40.60
N LEU A 38 -16.30 -3.17 40.38
CA LEU A 38 -16.25 -3.94 39.14
C LEU A 38 -16.87 -3.16 37.97
N GLY A 39 -17.98 -2.48 38.21
CA GLY A 39 -18.62 -1.60 37.21
C GLY A 39 -17.73 -0.48 36.78
N ALA A 40 -17.12 0.24 37.75
CA ALA A 40 -16.15 1.31 37.46
C ALA A 40 -14.92 0.79 36.70
N LEU A 41 -14.38 -0.34 37.10
CA LEU A 41 -13.26 -1.00 36.45
C LEU A 41 -13.60 -1.39 35.00
N GLY A 42 -14.75 -1.98 34.78
CA GLY A 42 -15.21 -2.37 33.45
C GLY A 42 -15.45 -1.19 32.50
N LEU A 43 -16.14 -0.15 33.00
CA LEU A 43 -16.45 1.07 32.24
C LEU A 43 -15.18 1.85 31.87
N LEU A 44 -14.39 2.22 32.89
CA LEU A 44 -13.22 3.07 32.68
C LEU A 44 -12.16 2.38 31.83
N SER A 45 -11.91 1.10 32.07
CA SER A 45 -10.99 0.30 31.24
C SER A 45 -11.48 0.16 29.80
N GLY A 46 -12.79 -0.01 29.60
CA GLY A 46 -13.40 -0.05 28.27
C GLY A 46 -13.27 1.27 27.55
N VAL A 47 -13.66 2.37 28.19
CA VAL A 47 -13.59 3.74 27.64
C VAL A 47 -12.16 4.10 27.21
N VAL A 48 -11.18 3.86 28.08
CA VAL A 48 -9.77 4.18 27.77
C VAL A 48 -9.26 3.30 26.62
N GLY A 49 -9.61 2.02 26.59
CA GLY A 49 -9.31 1.13 25.46
C GLY A 49 -9.87 1.67 24.14
N VAL A 50 -11.14 2.10 24.13
CA VAL A 50 -11.79 2.73 22.96
C VAL A 50 -11.09 3.99 22.51
N VAL A 51 -10.74 4.90 23.44
CA VAL A 51 -10.06 6.17 23.13
C VAL A 51 -8.69 5.92 22.47
N VAL A 52 -7.92 4.98 23.02
CA VAL A 52 -6.57 4.68 22.49
C VAL A 52 -6.66 4.02 21.12
N LEU A 53 -7.53 3.03 20.94
CA LEU A 53 -7.69 2.36 19.66
C LEU A 53 -8.32 3.27 18.59
N GLY A 54 -9.23 4.15 18.96
CA GLY A 54 -9.85 5.10 18.04
C GLY A 54 -8.89 6.14 17.45
N ARG A 55 -7.76 6.40 18.12
CA ARG A 55 -6.75 7.38 17.67
C ARG A 55 -5.59 6.79 16.88
N ILE A 56 -5.29 5.51 17.07
CA ILE A 56 -4.08 4.87 16.53
C ILE A 56 -4.49 3.77 15.55
N ARG A 57 -4.20 3.94 14.27
CA ARG A 57 -4.55 2.98 13.19
C ARG A 57 -3.50 1.89 12.93
N HIS A 58 -2.69 1.52 13.93
CA HIS A 58 -1.64 0.51 13.78
C HIS A 58 -1.80 -0.60 14.82
N LEU A 59 -1.26 -1.80 14.55
CA LEU A 59 -1.29 -2.92 15.50
C LEU A 59 -0.73 -2.57 16.88
N LYS A 60 0.22 -1.64 16.94
CA LYS A 60 0.75 -1.09 18.21
C LYS A 60 -0.34 -0.47 19.10
N ALA A 61 -1.49 -0.08 18.53
CA ALA A 61 -2.63 0.44 19.29
C ALA A 61 -3.15 -0.55 20.33
N PHE A 62 -3.16 -1.84 20.01
CA PHE A 62 -3.61 -2.87 20.96
C PHE A 62 -2.67 -2.98 22.16
N VAL A 63 -1.36 -2.84 21.95
CA VAL A 63 -0.36 -2.81 23.02
C VAL A 63 -0.53 -1.58 23.89
N TRP A 64 -0.66 -0.40 23.30
CA TRP A 64 -0.90 0.84 24.02
C TRP A 64 -2.27 0.85 24.71
N GLY A 65 -3.30 0.26 24.08
CA GLY A 65 -4.61 0.06 24.68
C GLY A 65 -4.54 -0.84 25.92
N SER A 66 -3.80 -1.94 25.86
CA SER A 66 -3.58 -2.83 27.02
C SER A 66 -2.83 -2.11 28.14
N ALA A 67 -1.80 -1.33 27.82
CA ALA A 67 -1.05 -0.54 28.80
C ALA A 67 -1.95 0.53 29.49
N ALA A 68 -2.79 1.19 28.73
CA ALA A 68 -3.74 2.17 29.25
C ALA A 68 -4.81 1.51 30.13
N VAL A 69 -5.33 0.34 29.74
CA VAL A 69 -6.25 -0.48 30.56
C VAL A 69 -5.58 -0.88 31.86
N LEU A 70 -4.29 -1.28 31.83
CA LEU A 70 -3.53 -1.60 33.05
C LEU A 70 -3.43 -0.41 34.00
N LEU A 71 -3.10 0.79 33.48
CA LEU A 71 -3.03 2.00 34.31
C LEU A 71 -4.37 2.31 34.99
N VAL A 72 -5.48 2.16 34.24
CA VAL A 72 -6.83 2.36 34.79
C VAL A 72 -7.15 1.31 35.84
N ASN A 73 -6.83 0.02 35.59
CA ASN A 73 -7.05 -1.03 36.57
C ASN A 73 -6.32 -0.73 37.87
N VAL A 74 -5.05 -0.33 37.80
CA VAL A 74 -4.25 0.07 38.99
C VAL A 74 -4.90 1.23 39.72
N ALA A 75 -5.29 2.29 38.98
CA ALA A 75 -5.89 3.50 39.58
C ALA A 75 -7.21 3.15 40.29
N VAL A 76 -8.09 2.38 39.67
CA VAL A 76 -9.37 1.97 40.27
C VAL A 76 -9.13 1.12 41.53
N ILE A 77 -8.27 0.08 41.45
CA ILE A 77 -7.96 -0.77 42.60
C ILE A 77 -7.45 0.05 43.80
N LEU A 78 -6.50 0.96 43.54
CA LEU A 78 -5.96 1.81 44.60
C LEU A 78 -7.04 2.76 45.19
N THR A 79 -7.91 3.31 44.34
CA THR A 79 -8.97 4.25 44.79
C THR A 79 -9.96 3.54 45.72
N PHE A 80 -10.32 2.32 45.47
CA PHE A 80 -11.30 1.58 46.29
C PHE A 80 -10.66 0.85 47.49
N ARG A 81 -9.36 0.52 47.47
CA ARG A 81 -8.70 -0.25 48.54
C ARG A 81 -7.90 0.55 49.53
N LEU A 82 -7.34 1.70 49.14
CA LEU A 82 -6.53 2.51 50.05
C LEU A 82 -7.33 3.25 51.15
N PRO A 83 -8.55 3.78 50.89
CA PRO A 83 -9.28 4.55 51.92
C PRO A 83 -9.85 3.73 53.06
N GLY A 84 -9.92 2.40 52.95
CA GLY A 84 -10.65 1.51 53.87
C GLY A 84 -10.00 1.25 55.25
N GLY A 85 -8.81 1.77 55.54
CA GLY A 85 -8.14 1.67 56.85
C GLY A 85 -7.62 0.24 57.21
N ASN A 86 -8.09 -0.80 56.59
CA ASN A 86 -7.57 -2.18 56.72
C ASN A 86 -6.63 -2.49 55.60
N TYR A 87 -5.34 -2.31 55.81
CA TYR A 87 -4.32 -2.59 54.83
C TYR A 87 -4.05 -4.10 54.76
N ASP A 88 -4.54 -4.75 53.68
CA ASP A 88 -4.22 -6.13 53.33
C ASP A 88 -3.25 -6.18 52.16
N PRO A 89 -1.94 -6.32 52.39
CA PRO A 89 -0.94 -6.30 51.32
C PRO A 89 -1.05 -7.53 50.39
N VAL A 90 -1.52 -8.67 50.90
CA VAL A 90 -1.67 -9.89 50.11
C VAL A 90 -2.87 -9.77 49.19
N GLY A 91 -4.00 -9.29 49.71
CA GLY A 91 -5.20 -9.02 48.92
C GLY A 91 -4.92 -7.95 47.84
N LEU A 92 -4.20 -6.86 48.17
CA LEU A 92 -3.82 -5.83 47.22
C LEU A 92 -2.91 -6.38 46.13
N ALA A 93 -1.88 -7.16 46.47
CA ALA A 93 -0.99 -7.78 45.48
C ALA A 93 -1.76 -8.74 44.56
N SER A 94 -2.71 -9.50 45.08
CA SER A 94 -3.56 -10.40 44.29
C SER A 94 -4.44 -9.64 43.32
N LEU A 95 -5.05 -8.52 43.71
CA LEU A 95 -5.85 -7.65 42.83
C LEU A 95 -5.00 -6.99 41.76
N MET A 96 -3.79 -6.52 42.08
CA MET A 96 -2.86 -6.00 41.13
C MET A 96 -2.46 -7.06 40.07
N GLY A 97 -2.16 -8.28 40.52
CA GLY A 97 -1.91 -9.42 39.63
C GLY A 97 -3.08 -9.69 38.69
N ALA A 98 -4.31 -9.71 39.23
CA ALA A 98 -5.53 -9.84 38.44
C ALA A 98 -5.73 -8.71 37.44
N GLY A 99 -5.42 -7.46 37.84
CA GLY A 99 -5.43 -6.28 36.96
C GLY A 99 -4.48 -6.36 35.80
N ILE A 100 -3.26 -6.88 36.02
CA ILE A 100 -2.26 -7.13 34.97
C ILE A 100 -2.77 -8.19 34.00
N ILE A 101 -3.26 -9.31 34.51
CA ILE A 101 -3.79 -10.41 33.69
C ILE A 101 -5.00 -9.93 32.89
N ASN A 102 -5.92 -9.18 33.49
CA ASN A 102 -7.08 -8.61 32.80
C ASN A 102 -6.67 -7.70 31.62
N ALA A 103 -5.68 -6.82 31.81
CA ALA A 103 -5.19 -5.92 30.77
C ALA A 103 -4.54 -6.68 29.62
N ALA A 104 -3.68 -7.66 29.93
CA ALA A 104 -3.03 -8.52 28.94
C ALA A 104 -4.04 -9.35 28.14
N LEU A 105 -4.98 -10.02 28.83
CA LEU A 105 -6.02 -10.81 28.18
C LEU A 105 -6.97 -9.95 27.34
N SER A 106 -7.33 -8.75 27.81
CA SER A 106 -8.19 -7.83 27.05
C SER A 106 -7.58 -7.45 25.71
N GLY A 107 -6.30 -7.08 25.67
CA GLY A 107 -5.60 -6.77 24.44
C GLY A 107 -5.41 -7.98 23.53
N SER A 108 -5.04 -9.14 24.12
CA SER A 108 -4.85 -10.36 23.34
C SER A 108 -6.16 -10.86 22.70
N ILE A 109 -7.26 -10.86 23.43
CA ILE A 109 -8.58 -11.22 22.89
C ILE A 109 -9.03 -10.23 21.84
N ALA A 110 -8.80 -8.93 22.04
CA ALA A 110 -9.18 -7.91 21.08
C ALA A 110 -8.39 -8.05 19.77
N ILE A 111 -7.06 -8.27 19.81
CA ILE A 111 -6.24 -8.44 18.58
C ILE A 111 -6.55 -9.76 17.88
N VAL A 112 -6.69 -10.88 18.60
CA VAL A 112 -7.03 -12.16 18.00
C VAL A 112 -8.43 -12.12 17.38
N GLY A 113 -9.41 -11.56 18.10
CA GLY A 113 -10.76 -11.36 17.59
C GLY A 113 -10.77 -10.47 16.34
N TYR A 114 -10.00 -9.39 16.33
CA TYR A 114 -9.84 -8.52 15.17
C TYR A 114 -9.30 -9.30 13.96
N LEU A 115 -8.24 -10.08 14.13
CA LEU A 115 -7.64 -10.87 13.05
C LEU A 115 -8.60 -11.95 12.53
N LEU A 116 -9.31 -12.64 13.42
CA LEU A 116 -10.29 -13.67 13.04
C LEU A 116 -11.47 -13.05 12.27
N VAL A 117 -12.11 -12.01 12.82
CA VAL A 117 -13.28 -11.40 12.16
C VAL A 117 -12.88 -10.78 10.83
N SER A 118 -11.74 -10.09 10.75
CA SER A 118 -11.22 -9.56 9.48
C SER A 118 -11.01 -10.66 8.44
N GLY A 119 -10.48 -11.82 8.86
CA GLY A 119 -10.30 -12.97 7.97
C GLY A 119 -11.61 -13.53 7.42
N PHE A 120 -12.68 -13.57 8.24
CA PHE A 120 -14.01 -14.06 7.82
C PHE A 120 -14.80 -13.05 6.98
N THR A 121 -14.69 -11.75 7.28
CA THR A 121 -15.45 -10.71 6.59
C THR A 121 -14.83 -10.29 5.26
N GLY A 122 -13.60 -10.72 4.98
CA GLY A 122 -12.83 -10.25 3.82
C GLY A 122 -12.44 -8.77 3.90
N ALA A 123 -12.62 -8.14 5.05
CA ALA A 123 -12.16 -6.78 5.30
C ALA A 123 -10.63 -6.75 5.29
N VAL A 124 -10.07 -5.91 4.42
CA VAL A 124 -8.62 -5.81 4.31
C VAL A 124 -8.05 -5.04 5.49
N THR A 125 -7.23 -5.72 6.31
CA THR A 125 -6.61 -5.08 7.46
C THR A 125 -5.43 -4.18 7.04
N THR A 126 -5.11 -3.18 7.85
CA THR A 126 -3.93 -2.32 7.64
C THR A 126 -2.64 -3.13 7.51
N LEU A 127 -2.50 -4.21 8.28
CA LEU A 127 -1.33 -5.10 8.18
C LEU A 127 -1.26 -5.79 6.83
N GLN A 128 -2.38 -6.31 6.34
CA GLN A 128 -2.48 -6.96 5.04
C GLN A 128 -2.19 -5.96 3.90
N LEU A 129 -2.67 -4.71 4.00
CA LEU A 129 -2.35 -3.66 3.03
C LEU A 129 -0.83 -3.38 2.99
N ILE A 130 -0.18 -3.26 4.15
CA ILE A 130 1.27 -3.03 4.24
C ILE A 130 2.04 -4.22 3.68
N GLU A 131 1.63 -5.45 3.98
CA GLU A 131 2.30 -6.65 3.48
C GLU A 131 2.17 -6.78 1.97
N LEU A 132 0.98 -6.56 1.41
CA LEU A 132 0.74 -6.59 -0.03
C LEU A 132 1.43 -5.44 -0.78
N SER A 133 1.76 -4.33 -0.11
CA SER A 133 2.48 -3.19 -0.70
C SER A 133 4.00 -3.43 -0.84
N ARG A 134 4.53 -4.53 -0.30
CA ARG A 134 5.98 -4.81 -0.38
C ARG A 134 6.37 -5.20 -1.81
N PRO A 135 7.46 -4.63 -2.37
CA PRO A 135 7.96 -5.01 -3.70
C PRO A 135 8.37 -6.49 -3.81
N THR A 136 8.57 -7.15 -2.66
CA THR A 136 8.89 -8.59 -2.58
C THR A 136 7.67 -9.50 -2.76
N GLN A 137 6.47 -8.96 -2.81
CA GLN A 137 5.27 -9.73 -3.10
C GLN A 137 5.36 -10.37 -4.48
N PRO A 138 5.02 -11.67 -4.62
CA PRO A 138 5.27 -12.43 -5.85
C PRO A 138 4.74 -11.74 -7.10
N LEU A 139 3.50 -11.23 -7.07
CA LEU A 139 2.86 -10.63 -8.24
C LEU A 139 3.48 -9.25 -8.59
N LEU A 140 3.83 -8.42 -7.59
CA LEU A 140 4.53 -7.14 -7.81
C LEU A 140 5.95 -7.36 -8.31
N ARG A 141 6.65 -8.36 -7.76
CA ARG A 141 7.97 -8.74 -8.24
C ARG A 141 7.94 -9.21 -9.69
N GLU A 142 6.93 -10.01 -10.06
CA GLU A 142 6.75 -10.46 -11.43
C GLU A 142 6.44 -9.27 -12.36
N LEU A 143 5.59 -8.33 -11.96
CA LEU A 143 5.32 -7.09 -12.69
C LEU A 143 6.60 -6.27 -12.91
N MET A 144 7.40 -6.07 -11.86
CA MET A 144 8.67 -5.32 -11.92
C MET A 144 9.66 -5.94 -12.91
N LEU A 145 9.71 -7.28 -13.01
CA LEU A 145 10.65 -7.98 -13.88
C LEU A 145 10.16 -8.08 -15.34
N ARG A 146 8.85 -8.26 -15.56
CA ARG A 146 8.29 -8.47 -16.91
C ARG A 146 7.83 -7.18 -17.59
N ALA A 147 7.38 -6.20 -16.83
CA ALA A 147 6.87 -4.93 -17.32
C ALA A 147 7.37 -3.76 -16.43
N PRO A 148 8.69 -3.45 -16.46
CA PRO A 148 9.29 -2.46 -15.59
C PRO A 148 8.71 -1.06 -15.81
N GLY A 149 8.36 -0.68 -17.03
CA GLY A 149 7.70 0.59 -17.34
C GLY A 149 6.33 0.69 -16.64
N THR A 150 5.51 -0.36 -16.72
CA THR A 150 4.23 -0.43 -16.01
C THR A 150 4.41 -0.38 -14.48
N TYR A 151 5.44 -1.04 -13.94
CA TYR A 151 5.73 -0.95 -12.50
C TYR A 151 6.07 0.49 -12.08
N HIS A 152 6.92 1.19 -12.83
CA HIS A 152 7.27 2.60 -12.55
C HIS A 152 6.05 3.52 -12.64
N HIS A 153 5.23 3.36 -13.67
CA HIS A 153 3.94 4.03 -13.81
C HIS A 153 3.05 3.80 -12.58
N SER A 154 2.87 2.54 -12.17
CA SER A 154 2.06 2.18 -11.00
C SER A 154 2.58 2.81 -9.70
N VAL A 155 3.89 2.97 -9.52
CA VAL A 155 4.48 3.70 -8.37
C VAL A 155 4.11 5.18 -8.40
N MET A 156 4.11 5.81 -9.57
CA MET A 156 3.72 7.21 -9.73
C MET A 156 2.24 7.42 -9.44
N VAL A 157 1.39 6.60 -10.04
CA VAL A 157 -0.07 6.59 -9.76
C VAL A 157 -0.34 6.37 -8.27
N ALA A 158 0.41 5.46 -7.62
CA ALA A 158 0.27 5.18 -6.19
C ALA A 158 0.60 6.40 -5.31
N ASN A 159 1.66 7.15 -5.64
CA ASN A 159 2.01 8.37 -4.92
C ASN A 159 0.96 9.47 -5.10
N MET A 160 0.40 9.61 -6.29
CA MET A 160 -0.68 10.55 -6.57
C MET A 160 -1.96 10.17 -5.84
N ALA A 161 -2.35 8.90 -5.92
CA ALA A 161 -3.57 8.39 -5.32
C ALA A 161 -3.54 8.46 -3.79
N GLU A 162 -2.42 8.13 -3.14
CA GLU A 162 -2.25 8.22 -1.69
C GLU A 162 -2.46 9.65 -1.19
N GLN A 163 -1.75 10.63 -1.78
CA GLN A 163 -1.85 12.03 -1.36
C GLN A 163 -3.24 12.62 -1.61
N ALA A 164 -3.89 12.25 -2.72
CA ALA A 164 -5.24 12.68 -3.01
C ALA A 164 -6.26 12.07 -2.03
N ALA A 165 -6.14 10.77 -1.74
CA ALA A 165 -7.01 10.06 -0.81
C ALA A 165 -6.92 10.63 0.62
N GLU A 166 -5.73 11.02 1.09
CA GLU A 166 -5.55 11.70 2.38
C GLU A 166 -6.34 13.03 2.44
N ARG A 167 -6.31 13.82 1.37
CA ARG A 167 -7.00 15.13 1.32
C ARG A 167 -8.52 15.02 1.37
N VAL A 168 -9.08 13.92 0.87
CA VAL A 168 -10.53 13.70 0.84
C VAL A 168 -11.04 12.71 1.88
N ALA A 169 -10.21 12.44 2.90
CA ALA A 169 -10.48 11.51 3.99
C ALA A 169 -10.88 10.08 3.51
N ALA A 170 -10.36 9.65 2.36
CA ALA A 170 -10.43 8.29 1.87
C ALA A 170 -9.30 7.41 2.45
N ASN A 171 -9.32 6.12 2.18
CA ASN A 171 -8.28 5.21 2.65
C ASN A 171 -7.03 5.30 1.77
N ALA A 172 -6.08 6.16 2.16
CA ALA A 172 -4.86 6.43 1.42
C ALA A 172 -4.00 5.19 1.19
N LEU A 173 -3.86 4.33 2.20
CA LEU A 173 -3.08 3.09 2.07
C LEU A 173 -3.73 2.10 1.10
N LEU A 174 -5.07 2.01 1.09
CA LEU A 174 -5.81 1.18 0.14
C LEU A 174 -5.71 1.73 -1.28
N ALA A 175 -5.81 3.06 -1.47
CA ALA A 175 -5.64 3.71 -2.77
C ALA A 175 -4.22 3.47 -3.33
N ARG A 176 -3.19 3.64 -2.49
CA ARG A 176 -1.80 3.32 -2.84
C ARG A 176 -1.62 1.87 -3.28
N LEU A 177 -2.14 0.94 -2.46
CA LEU A 177 -2.05 -0.48 -2.77
C LEU A 177 -2.79 -0.82 -4.07
N GLY A 178 -4.02 -0.31 -4.24
CA GLY A 178 -4.80 -0.51 -5.45
C GLY A 178 -4.06 -0.03 -6.70
N ALA A 179 -3.41 1.12 -6.62
CA ALA A 179 -2.59 1.66 -7.70
C ALA A 179 -1.38 0.78 -8.04
N TYR A 180 -0.74 0.10 -7.08
CA TYR A 180 0.33 -0.85 -7.42
C TYR A 180 -0.14 -2.02 -8.26
N TYR A 181 -1.40 -2.43 -8.14
CA TYR A 181 -1.94 -3.63 -8.78
C TYR A 181 -2.87 -3.35 -9.96
N HIS A 182 -3.32 -2.10 -10.18
CA HIS A 182 -4.36 -1.79 -11.16
C HIS A 182 -4.04 -2.32 -12.56
N ASP A 183 -2.77 -2.29 -12.92
CA ASP A 183 -2.24 -2.61 -14.25
C ASP A 183 -1.47 -3.93 -14.34
N VAL A 184 -1.60 -4.83 -13.36
CA VAL A 184 -0.84 -6.11 -13.36
C VAL A 184 -1.10 -6.98 -14.59
N GLY A 185 -2.24 -6.81 -15.27
CA GLY A 185 -2.55 -7.55 -16.50
C GLY A 185 -1.64 -7.21 -17.67
N LYS A 186 -1.05 -6.02 -17.70
CA LYS A 186 -0.14 -5.58 -18.76
C LYS A 186 1.13 -6.45 -18.85
N MET A 187 1.52 -7.15 -17.77
CA MET A 187 2.70 -8.02 -17.80
C MET A 187 2.52 -9.28 -18.67
N THR A 188 1.31 -9.61 -19.09
CA THR A 188 1.07 -10.75 -19.99
C THR A 188 1.55 -10.45 -21.41
N ARG A 189 1.43 -9.19 -21.83
CA ARG A 189 1.83 -8.68 -23.14
C ARG A 189 2.46 -7.29 -23.05
N PRO A 190 3.61 -7.13 -22.36
CA PRO A 190 4.15 -5.82 -21.99
C PRO A 190 4.48 -4.93 -23.19
N TYR A 191 4.94 -5.48 -24.30
CA TYR A 191 5.34 -4.71 -25.48
C TYR A 191 4.19 -4.03 -26.24
N PHE A 192 2.93 -4.32 -25.89
CA PHE A 192 1.77 -3.62 -26.43
C PHE A 192 1.46 -2.32 -25.67
N PHE A 193 2.11 -2.05 -24.55
CA PHE A 193 1.87 -0.85 -23.74
C PHE A 193 3.05 0.12 -23.87
N SER A 194 2.74 1.38 -24.18
CA SER A 194 3.70 2.41 -24.55
C SER A 194 4.83 2.61 -23.55
N GLU A 195 4.56 2.43 -22.26
CA GLU A 195 5.54 2.55 -21.19
C GLU A 195 6.60 1.44 -21.18
N ASN A 196 6.41 0.36 -21.96
CA ASN A 196 7.36 -0.75 -22.09
C ASN A 196 7.94 -0.89 -23.51
N GLN A 197 7.76 0.12 -24.39
CA GLN A 197 8.12 0.02 -25.82
C GLN A 197 9.48 0.66 -26.16
N GLU A 198 10.31 1.08 -25.23
CA GLU A 198 11.53 1.86 -25.47
C GLU A 198 12.47 1.30 -26.56
N GLU A 199 12.49 -0.03 -26.77
CA GLU A 199 13.41 -0.68 -27.74
C GLU A 199 12.74 -1.19 -29.00
N VAL A 200 11.42 -1.37 -29.05
CA VAL A 200 10.75 -2.17 -30.11
C VAL A 200 9.97 -1.30 -31.10
N GLY A 201 9.70 -0.05 -30.79
CA GLY A 201 8.80 0.81 -31.56
C GLY A 201 7.33 0.44 -31.36
N ASN A 202 6.42 1.25 -31.90
CA ASN A 202 4.98 1.06 -31.72
C ASN A 202 4.46 -0.14 -32.54
N VAL A 203 4.23 -1.28 -31.88
CA VAL A 203 3.71 -2.50 -32.50
C VAL A 203 2.30 -2.35 -33.06
N HIS A 204 1.49 -1.40 -32.55
CA HIS A 204 0.13 -1.13 -33.01
C HIS A 204 0.04 -0.61 -34.44
N ASN A 205 1.12 0.03 -34.96
CA ASN A 205 1.17 0.52 -36.32
C ASN A 205 0.97 -0.57 -37.39
N ARG A 206 1.16 -1.85 -37.01
CA ARG A 206 1.05 -3.01 -37.89
C ARG A 206 -0.24 -3.80 -37.68
N LEU A 207 -1.10 -3.38 -36.76
CA LEU A 207 -2.32 -4.07 -36.40
C LEU A 207 -3.56 -3.33 -36.91
N ASP A 208 -4.66 -4.06 -37.00
CA ASP A 208 -5.98 -3.45 -37.13
C ASP A 208 -6.32 -2.72 -35.82
N PRO A 209 -6.94 -1.49 -35.88
CA PRO A 209 -7.31 -0.74 -34.68
C PRO A 209 -8.21 -1.50 -33.69
N ARG A 210 -9.09 -2.40 -34.19
CA ARG A 210 -9.93 -3.25 -33.32
C ARG A 210 -9.10 -4.26 -32.55
N ALA A 211 -8.15 -4.93 -33.25
CA ALA A 211 -7.26 -5.88 -32.61
C ALA A 211 -6.37 -5.19 -31.55
N SER A 212 -5.92 -3.97 -31.83
CA SER A 212 -5.18 -3.14 -30.89
C SER A 212 -6.02 -2.79 -29.65
N ALA A 213 -7.26 -2.35 -29.86
CA ALA A 213 -8.18 -2.03 -28.75
C ALA A 213 -8.51 -3.27 -27.90
N GLU A 214 -8.75 -4.42 -28.53
CA GLU A 214 -9.01 -5.69 -27.84
C GLU A 214 -7.85 -6.09 -26.93
N ILE A 215 -6.60 -5.98 -27.43
CA ILE A 215 -5.40 -6.27 -26.64
C ILE A 215 -5.27 -5.32 -25.45
N ILE A 216 -5.47 -4.01 -25.68
CA ILE A 216 -5.37 -3.01 -24.62
C ILE A 216 -6.48 -3.21 -23.58
N ILE A 217 -7.74 -3.37 -23.98
CA ILE A 217 -8.87 -3.60 -23.07
C ILE A 217 -8.70 -4.92 -22.30
N GLY A 218 -8.13 -5.94 -22.95
CA GLY A 218 -7.95 -7.29 -22.40
C GLY A 218 -7.09 -7.34 -21.13
N HIS A 219 -6.19 -6.35 -20.89
CA HIS A 219 -5.35 -6.36 -19.69
C HIS A 219 -6.16 -6.33 -18.39
N VAL A 220 -7.35 -5.73 -18.40
CA VAL A 220 -8.24 -5.68 -17.22
C VAL A 220 -8.68 -7.08 -16.81
N ALA A 221 -9.20 -7.87 -17.76
CA ALA A 221 -9.64 -9.24 -17.52
C ALA A 221 -8.47 -10.17 -17.14
N GLU A 222 -7.33 -10.00 -17.82
CA GLU A 222 -6.10 -10.72 -17.53
C GLU A 222 -5.57 -10.38 -16.12
N GLY A 223 -5.60 -9.10 -15.74
CA GLY A 223 -5.21 -8.63 -14.42
C GLY A 223 -6.09 -9.19 -13.31
N VAL A 224 -7.41 -9.19 -13.49
CA VAL A 224 -8.36 -9.81 -12.55
C VAL A 224 -8.07 -11.31 -12.40
N SER A 225 -7.77 -12.01 -13.48
CA SER A 225 -7.42 -13.43 -13.45
C SER A 225 -6.14 -13.69 -12.65
N LEU A 226 -5.09 -12.90 -12.90
CA LEU A 226 -3.83 -12.96 -12.17
C LEU A 226 -4.02 -12.66 -10.68
N ALA A 227 -4.76 -11.61 -10.34
CA ALA A 227 -5.05 -11.23 -8.97
C ALA A 227 -5.79 -12.33 -8.19
N ARG A 228 -6.77 -12.98 -8.82
CA ARG A 228 -7.49 -14.13 -8.25
C ARG A 228 -6.56 -15.34 -8.04
N LYS A 229 -5.71 -15.64 -9.01
CA LYS A 229 -4.70 -16.71 -8.92
C LYS A 229 -3.75 -16.49 -7.74
N HIS A 230 -3.37 -15.25 -7.49
CA HIS A 230 -2.52 -14.85 -6.37
C HIS A 230 -3.30 -14.55 -5.08
N ARG A 231 -4.62 -14.83 -5.05
CA ARG A 231 -5.50 -14.69 -3.89
C ARG A 231 -5.48 -13.27 -3.30
N LEU A 232 -5.42 -12.26 -4.16
CA LEU A 232 -5.55 -10.87 -3.70
C LEU A 232 -6.95 -10.62 -3.13
N PRO A 233 -7.08 -9.75 -2.12
CA PRO A 233 -8.37 -9.40 -1.55
C PRO A 233 -9.32 -8.80 -2.59
N PRO A 234 -10.64 -9.04 -2.50
CA PRO A 234 -11.62 -8.46 -3.42
C PRO A 234 -11.55 -6.94 -3.52
N ALA A 235 -11.21 -6.25 -2.43
CA ALA A 235 -11.02 -4.79 -2.43
C ALA A 235 -9.88 -4.34 -3.34
N VAL A 236 -8.81 -5.13 -3.50
CA VAL A 236 -7.69 -4.84 -4.41
C VAL A 236 -8.08 -5.18 -5.85
N ILE A 237 -8.79 -6.30 -6.05
CA ILE A 237 -9.26 -6.71 -7.39
C ILE A 237 -10.17 -5.65 -8.01
N ARG A 238 -10.95 -4.91 -7.21
CA ARG A 238 -11.78 -3.81 -7.70
C ARG A 238 -10.97 -2.74 -8.42
N PHE A 239 -9.80 -2.37 -7.94
CA PHE A 239 -8.96 -1.39 -8.64
C PHE A 239 -8.59 -1.86 -10.05
N ILE A 240 -8.30 -3.15 -10.22
CA ILE A 240 -8.01 -3.71 -11.55
C ILE A 240 -9.23 -3.66 -12.47
N SER A 241 -10.42 -3.94 -11.94
CA SER A 241 -11.65 -3.98 -12.76
C SER A 241 -12.26 -2.60 -13.02
N GLU A 242 -12.02 -1.61 -12.14
CA GLU A 242 -12.74 -0.34 -12.12
C GLU A 242 -11.91 0.85 -12.67
N HIS A 243 -10.56 0.75 -12.74
CA HIS A 243 -9.70 1.91 -13.04
C HIS A 243 -9.90 2.53 -14.43
N HIS A 244 -10.49 1.82 -15.37
CA HIS A 244 -10.88 2.37 -16.65
C HIS A 244 -12.39 2.57 -16.80
N GLY A 245 -13.22 2.09 -15.85
CA GLY A 245 -14.66 2.21 -15.93
C GLY A 245 -15.24 1.72 -17.25
N ARG A 246 -15.98 2.58 -17.93
CA ARG A 246 -16.56 2.36 -19.27
C ARG A 246 -15.98 3.32 -20.31
N THR A 247 -14.80 3.87 -20.06
CA THR A 247 -14.15 4.80 -20.97
C THR A 247 -13.87 4.16 -22.33
N ARG A 248 -13.74 5.00 -23.35
CA ARG A 248 -13.44 4.57 -24.71
C ARG A 248 -11.93 4.70 -24.99
N GLN A 249 -11.40 3.79 -25.77
CA GLN A 249 -10.05 3.87 -26.35
C GLN A 249 -10.09 4.80 -27.57
N ASP A 250 -10.07 6.11 -27.32
CA ASP A 250 -10.30 7.13 -28.34
C ASP A 250 -9.31 7.09 -29.50
N TYR A 251 -8.05 6.81 -29.23
CA TYR A 251 -7.03 6.74 -30.27
C TYR A 251 -7.38 5.66 -31.33
N PHE A 252 -7.64 4.45 -30.89
CA PHE A 252 -7.95 3.34 -31.81
C PHE A 252 -9.36 3.48 -32.42
N TYR A 253 -10.31 4.06 -31.69
CA TYR A 253 -11.61 4.36 -32.25
C TYR A 253 -11.52 5.38 -33.40
N GLN A 254 -10.82 6.48 -33.22
CA GLN A 254 -10.61 7.49 -34.26
C GLN A 254 -9.86 6.91 -35.48
N GLU A 255 -8.84 6.10 -35.23
CA GLU A 255 -8.11 5.43 -36.30
C GLU A 255 -9.00 4.45 -37.08
N ALA A 256 -9.88 3.69 -36.38
CA ALA A 256 -10.85 2.80 -37.03
C ALA A 256 -11.87 3.60 -37.88
N VAL A 257 -12.39 4.70 -37.36
CA VAL A 257 -13.32 5.58 -38.08
C VAL A 257 -12.64 6.16 -39.35
N GLN A 258 -11.37 6.58 -39.24
CA GLN A 258 -10.62 7.08 -40.42
C GLN A 258 -10.39 5.99 -41.48
N ARG A 259 -10.14 4.74 -41.06
CA ARG A 259 -9.87 3.62 -42.00
C ARG A 259 -11.13 3.03 -42.63
N HIS A 260 -12.22 2.94 -41.88
CA HIS A 260 -13.41 2.15 -42.29
C HIS A 260 -14.67 2.99 -42.48
N GLY A 261 -14.67 4.28 -42.10
CA GLY A 261 -15.85 5.14 -42.06
C GLY A 261 -16.67 4.95 -40.77
N PRO A 262 -17.32 6.04 -40.28
CA PRO A 262 -18.03 6.02 -39.00
C PRO A 262 -19.19 5.04 -38.95
N GLU A 263 -19.83 4.76 -40.09
CA GLU A 263 -20.98 3.84 -40.20
C GLU A 263 -20.60 2.35 -40.06
N ASN A 264 -19.29 2.03 -40.23
CA ASN A 264 -18.79 0.65 -40.19
C ASN A 264 -18.03 0.33 -38.88
N VAL A 265 -18.00 1.27 -37.94
CA VAL A 265 -17.26 1.10 -36.67
C VAL A 265 -18.24 1.06 -35.51
N ASP A 266 -18.31 -0.08 -34.85
CA ASP A 266 -19.08 -0.24 -33.62
C ASP A 266 -18.27 0.28 -32.43
N GLU A 267 -18.70 1.41 -31.87
CA GLU A 267 -18.04 2.07 -30.73
C GLU A 267 -17.90 1.15 -29.50
N SER A 268 -18.86 0.22 -29.31
CA SER A 268 -18.85 -0.68 -28.15
C SER A 268 -17.61 -1.56 -28.08
N GLN A 269 -16.97 -1.86 -29.23
CA GLN A 269 -15.74 -2.66 -29.32
C GLN A 269 -14.49 -1.91 -28.83
N PHE A 270 -14.60 -0.61 -28.67
CA PHE A 270 -13.52 0.26 -28.20
C PHE A 270 -13.73 0.76 -26.76
N ARG A 271 -14.78 0.27 -26.07
CA ARG A 271 -15.09 0.64 -24.69
C ARG A 271 -14.67 -0.44 -23.71
N TYR A 272 -14.17 0.00 -22.57
CA TYR A 272 -13.98 -0.90 -21.44
C TYR A 272 -15.33 -1.42 -20.93
N PRO A 273 -15.40 -2.69 -20.47
CA PRO A 273 -16.65 -3.30 -20.04
C PRO A 273 -17.17 -2.77 -18.70
N GLY A 274 -16.35 -2.09 -17.94
CA GLY A 274 -16.65 -1.65 -16.59
C GLY A 274 -16.36 -2.72 -15.54
N PRO A 275 -16.85 -2.54 -14.32
CA PRO A 275 -17.75 -1.48 -13.85
C PRO A 275 -17.07 -0.11 -13.70
N ARG A 276 -17.88 0.94 -13.54
CA ARG A 276 -17.40 2.27 -13.11
C ARG A 276 -16.85 2.18 -11.67
N PRO A 277 -16.01 3.14 -11.24
CA PRO A 277 -15.54 3.22 -9.87
C PRO A 277 -16.68 3.26 -8.86
N GLN A 278 -16.62 2.40 -7.84
CA GLN A 278 -17.65 2.26 -6.81
C GLN A 278 -17.25 2.91 -5.49
N THR A 279 -16.00 3.27 -5.32
CA THR A 279 -15.45 3.87 -4.09
C THR A 279 -14.65 5.12 -4.40
N LYS A 280 -14.41 5.99 -3.39
CA LYS A 280 -13.52 7.14 -3.54
C LYS A 280 -12.12 6.71 -4.00
N GLU A 281 -11.62 5.64 -3.43
CA GLU A 281 -10.27 5.14 -3.70
C GLU A 281 -10.11 4.68 -5.15
N THR A 282 -11.07 3.89 -5.68
CA THR A 282 -11.00 3.41 -7.07
C THR A 282 -11.17 4.54 -8.07
N ALA A 283 -12.03 5.52 -7.78
CA ALA A 283 -12.19 6.72 -8.60
C ALA A 283 -10.90 7.59 -8.62
N ILE A 284 -10.25 7.77 -7.46
CA ILE A 284 -8.98 8.50 -7.37
C ILE A 284 -7.90 7.81 -8.20
N VAL A 285 -7.81 6.47 -8.18
CA VAL A 285 -6.82 5.74 -8.99
C VAL A 285 -7.12 5.88 -10.48
N MET A 286 -8.38 5.79 -10.92
CA MET A 286 -8.77 6.07 -12.32
C MET A 286 -8.28 7.44 -12.78
N LEU A 287 -8.54 8.48 -11.97
CA LEU A 287 -8.15 9.85 -12.30
C LEU A 287 -6.63 10.03 -12.29
N ALA A 288 -5.92 9.40 -11.34
CA ALA A 288 -4.47 9.47 -11.21
C ALA A 288 -3.78 8.77 -12.40
N ASP A 289 -4.27 7.59 -12.80
CA ASP A 289 -3.79 6.85 -13.97
C ASP A 289 -3.90 7.71 -15.23
N ALA A 290 -5.09 8.24 -15.54
CA ALA A 290 -5.33 9.08 -16.70
C ALA A 290 -4.44 10.34 -16.71
N CYS A 291 -4.26 11.00 -15.56
CA CYS A 291 -3.43 12.20 -15.43
C CYS A 291 -1.93 11.88 -15.58
N GLU A 292 -1.44 10.79 -15.00
CA GLU A 292 -0.04 10.38 -15.15
C GLU A 292 0.27 10.03 -16.61
N ALA A 293 -0.53 9.17 -17.22
CA ALA A 293 -0.34 8.74 -18.60
C ALA A 293 -0.33 9.91 -19.59
N ALA A 294 -1.27 10.86 -19.45
CA ALA A 294 -1.33 12.05 -20.29
C ALA A 294 -0.13 12.99 -20.05
N THR A 295 0.28 13.19 -18.81
CA THR A 295 1.44 14.05 -18.47
C THR A 295 2.73 13.47 -19.01
N ARG A 296 2.92 12.16 -18.90
CA ARG A 296 4.08 11.45 -19.44
C ARG A 296 4.16 11.56 -20.98
N ALA A 297 3.00 11.45 -21.64
CA ALA A 297 2.92 11.56 -23.09
C ALA A 297 3.14 12.99 -23.61
N ALA A 298 2.48 13.99 -23.00
CA ALA A 298 2.46 15.38 -23.50
C ALA A 298 3.65 16.21 -22.99
N ARG A 299 4.28 15.86 -21.87
CA ARG A 299 5.42 16.56 -21.25
C ARG A 299 5.19 18.06 -21.15
N PRO A 300 4.21 18.54 -20.36
CA PRO A 300 3.83 19.95 -20.28
C PRO A 300 5.04 20.83 -19.93
N ALA A 301 5.17 21.97 -20.63
CA ALA A 301 6.34 22.83 -20.51
C ALA A 301 6.39 23.63 -19.20
N ASN A 302 5.25 23.82 -18.54
CA ASN A 302 5.15 24.60 -17.30
C ASN A 302 3.98 24.16 -16.42
N ALA A 303 3.99 24.65 -15.17
CA ALA A 303 2.98 24.33 -14.17
C ALA A 303 1.53 24.70 -14.58
N GLN A 304 1.36 25.77 -15.35
CA GLN A 304 0.06 26.23 -15.79
C GLN A 304 -0.54 25.32 -16.86
N GLU A 305 0.28 24.83 -17.78
CA GLU A 305 -0.13 23.85 -18.78
C GLU A 305 -0.48 22.51 -18.13
N LEU A 306 0.32 22.06 -17.17
CA LEU A 306 0.02 20.88 -16.37
C LEU A 306 -1.32 21.01 -15.63
N SER A 307 -1.57 22.15 -14.96
CA SER A 307 -2.85 22.39 -14.26
C SER A 307 -4.04 22.27 -15.20
N ARG A 308 -3.98 22.94 -16.36
CA ARG A 308 -5.06 22.87 -17.37
C ARG A 308 -5.27 21.46 -17.91
N MET A 309 -4.20 20.69 -18.06
CA MET A 309 -4.28 19.29 -18.49
C MET A 309 -4.99 18.42 -17.46
N VAL A 310 -4.57 18.50 -16.19
CA VAL A 310 -5.22 17.77 -15.10
C VAL A 310 -6.69 18.16 -14.96
N GLU A 311 -7.02 19.46 -15.00
CA GLU A 311 -8.38 19.96 -14.96
C GLU A 311 -9.23 19.35 -16.07
N ARG A 312 -8.76 19.42 -17.32
CA ARG A 312 -9.48 18.86 -18.47
C ARG A 312 -9.74 17.37 -18.31
N ILE A 313 -8.71 16.58 -17.97
CA ILE A 313 -8.85 15.12 -17.86
C ILE A 313 -9.90 14.75 -16.79
N VAL A 314 -9.83 15.40 -15.64
CA VAL A 314 -10.76 15.11 -14.54
C VAL A 314 -12.18 15.56 -14.91
N ASP A 315 -12.34 16.71 -15.57
CA ASP A 315 -13.64 17.22 -16.01
C ASP A 315 -14.23 16.35 -17.13
N ASP A 316 -13.42 15.86 -18.06
CA ASP A 316 -13.87 14.93 -19.10
C ASP A 316 -14.42 13.64 -18.47
N ARG A 317 -13.73 13.04 -17.49
CA ARG A 317 -14.23 11.84 -16.77
C ARG A 317 -15.52 12.12 -16.00
N LEU A 318 -15.67 13.30 -15.41
CA LEU A 318 -16.89 13.72 -14.75
C LEU A 318 -18.06 13.87 -15.75
N LEU A 319 -17.81 14.53 -16.90
CA LEU A 319 -18.83 14.74 -17.94
C LEU A 319 -19.22 13.44 -18.65
N GLU A 320 -18.31 12.47 -18.79
CA GLU A 320 -18.58 11.13 -19.30
C GLU A 320 -19.41 10.27 -18.32
N GLY A 321 -19.65 10.77 -17.10
CA GLY A 321 -20.39 10.07 -16.05
C GLY A 321 -19.62 8.92 -15.41
N GLU A 322 -18.30 8.84 -15.57
CA GLU A 322 -17.49 7.75 -15.01
C GLU A 322 -17.42 7.81 -13.47
N LEU A 323 -17.73 8.96 -12.88
CA LEU A 323 -17.73 9.17 -11.43
C LEU A 323 -19.12 9.07 -10.78
N ASP A 324 -20.19 8.78 -11.55
CA ASP A 324 -21.57 8.80 -11.06
C ASP A 324 -21.87 7.75 -9.98
N GLU A 325 -21.13 6.64 -9.97
CA GLU A 325 -21.37 5.53 -9.07
C GLU A 325 -20.45 5.56 -7.81
N CYS A 326 -19.62 6.61 -7.67
CA CYS A 326 -18.73 6.75 -6.52
C CYS A 326 -19.13 7.92 -5.60
N PRO A 327 -18.83 7.85 -4.28
CA PRO A 327 -19.24 8.89 -3.33
C PRO A 327 -18.25 10.08 -3.26
N LEU A 328 -17.63 10.47 -4.38
CA LEU A 328 -16.83 11.69 -4.47
C LEU A 328 -17.75 12.91 -4.63
N THR A 329 -17.54 13.92 -3.80
CA THR A 329 -18.21 15.22 -3.94
C THR A 329 -17.44 16.13 -4.90
N LEU A 330 -18.09 17.18 -5.43
CA LEU A 330 -17.39 18.19 -6.23
C LEU A 330 -16.26 18.87 -5.47
N HIS A 331 -16.39 19.01 -4.14
CA HIS A 331 -15.33 19.51 -3.29
C HIS A 331 -14.14 18.54 -3.24
N ASP A 332 -14.41 17.24 -3.12
CA ASP A 332 -13.35 16.21 -3.17
C ASP A 332 -12.62 16.23 -4.52
N ILE A 333 -13.36 16.35 -5.62
CA ILE A 333 -12.79 16.42 -6.98
C ILE A 333 -11.83 17.62 -7.13
N ALA A 334 -12.23 18.79 -6.61
CA ALA A 334 -11.35 19.97 -6.62
C ALA A 334 -10.07 19.73 -5.80
N ALA A 335 -10.19 19.10 -4.62
CA ALA A 335 -9.04 18.76 -3.79
C ALA A 335 -8.11 17.73 -4.46
N VAL A 336 -8.67 16.74 -5.17
CA VAL A 336 -7.92 15.73 -5.94
C VAL A 336 -7.12 16.39 -7.06
N LYS A 337 -7.73 17.30 -7.86
CA LYS A 337 -7.04 18.06 -8.92
C LYS A 337 -5.80 18.78 -8.39
N VAL A 338 -5.96 19.52 -7.28
CA VAL A 338 -4.85 20.24 -6.63
C VAL A 338 -3.76 19.28 -6.16
N SER A 339 -4.15 18.12 -5.61
CA SER A 339 -3.19 17.11 -5.16
C SER A 339 -2.36 16.57 -6.32
N PHE A 340 -3.00 16.22 -7.42
CA PHE A 340 -2.32 15.68 -8.62
C PHE A 340 -1.34 16.67 -9.22
N VAL A 341 -1.73 17.94 -9.37
CA VAL A 341 -0.84 18.99 -9.86
C VAL A 341 0.41 19.10 -8.99
N ASN A 342 0.26 19.11 -7.66
CA ASN A 342 1.39 19.22 -6.74
C ASN A 342 2.37 18.03 -6.86
N VAL A 343 1.87 16.80 -6.99
CA VAL A 343 2.72 15.62 -7.12
C VAL A 343 3.42 15.62 -8.47
N LEU A 344 2.69 15.86 -9.55
CA LEU A 344 3.23 15.85 -10.91
C LEU A 344 4.27 16.98 -11.13
N GLN A 345 4.09 18.17 -10.53
CA GLN A 345 5.09 19.22 -10.55
C GLN A 345 6.40 18.79 -9.90
N GLY A 346 6.34 18.04 -8.79
CA GLY A 346 7.53 17.54 -8.11
C GLY A 346 8.35 16.55 -8.93
N VAL A 347 7.71 15.85 -9.87
CA VAL A 347 8.33 14.81 -10.69
C VAL A 347 8.81 15.37 -12.03
N PHE A 348 8.00 16.23 -12.65
CA PHE A 348 8.31 16.84 -13.95
C PHE A 348 8.92 18.24 -13.75
N HIS A 349 10.01 18.35 -12.98
CA HIS A 349 10.79 19.59 -12.96
C HIS A 349 11.31 19.86 -14.37
N PRO A 350 11.10 21.08 -14.92
CA PRO A 350 11.77 21.46 -16.15
C PRO A 350 13.28 21.31 -15.91
N ARG A 351 13.95 20.54 -16.77
CA ARG A 351 15.41 20.43 -16.71
C ARG A 351 15.96 21.85 -16.73
N VAL A 352 16.73 22.21 -15.70
CA VAL A 352 17.56 23.41 -15.76
C VAL A 352 18.40 23.24 -17.01
N GLN A 353 18.16 24.09 -18.01
CA GLN A 353 19.05 24.18 -19.19
C GLN A 353 20.36 24.74 -18.64
N TYR A 354 21.33 23.88 -18.38
CA TYR A 354 22.68 24.33 -18.16
C TYR A 354 23.13 24.98 -19.47
N PRO A 355 23.68 26.23 -19.46
CA PRO A 355 24.21 26.83 -20.65
C PRO A 355 25.19 25.86 -21.33
N GLU A 356 25.04 25.68 -22.64
CA GLU A 356 26.00 24.90 -23.42
C GLU A 356 27.39 25.47 -23.15
N GLY A 357 28.29 24.70 -22.55
CA GLY A 357 29.66 25.12 -22.17
C GLY A 357 30.00 25.01 -20.68
N SER A 358 29.03 24.95 -19.76
CA SER A 358 29.35 24.97 -18.32
C SER A 358 29.84 23.64 -17.72
N LEU A 359 29.79 22.55 -18.46
CA LEU A 359 30.21 21.20 -17.98
C LEU A 359 31.37 20.59 -18.82
N ILE A 360 31.92 21.27 -19.82
CA ILE A 360 32.93 20.68 -20.73
C ILE A 360 34.33 21.23 -20.52
N GLU A 361 34.57 22.32 -19.77
CA GLU A 361 35.89 22.93 -19.64
C GLU A 361 36.82 22.34 -18.55
N HIS A 362 36.47 21.26 -17.86
CA HIS A 362 37.41 20.60 -16.94
C HIS A 362 37.35 19.08 -17.09
N ARG A 363 37.53 18.58 -18.30
CA ARG A 363 38.07 17.23 -18.47
C ARG A 363 39.51 17.45 -18.97
N PRO A 364 40.52 17.26 -18.10
CA PRO A 364 41.88 17.18 -18.61
C PRO A 364 41.94 16.03 -19.60
N GLU A 365 42.35 16.28 -20.82
CA GLU A 365 42.47 15.26 -21.87
C GLU A 365 43.34 14.06 -21.48
N ASN A 366 44.01 14.13 -20.33
CA ASN A 366 44.94 13.14 -19.80
C ASN A 366 44.39 12.39 -18.56
N GLY A 367 43.11 12.56 -18.16
CA GLY A 367 42.60 11.93 -16.92
C GLY A 367 42.50 10.41 -16.95
N CYS A 368 42.27 9.82 -18.13
CA CYS A 368 42.26 8.35 -18.27
C CYS A 368 43.66 7.78 -18.40
N GLU A 369 44.58 8.47 -19.11
CA GLU A 369 45.99 8.03 -19.21
C GLU A 369 46.68 8.14 -17.87
N ALA A 370 46.46 9.20 -17.08
CA ALA A 370 47.06 9.35 -15.76
C ALA A 370 46.57 8.29 -14.76
N ILE A 371 45.28 7.89 -14.83
CA ILE A 371 44.73 6.80 -13.99
C ILE A 371 45.28 5.44 -14.43
N LEU A 372 45.46 5.22 -15.74
CA LEU A 372 46.04 4.00 -16.26
C LEU A 372 47.55 3.92 -15.94
N GLU A 373 48.32 5.03 -16.06
CA GLU A 373 49.73 5.08 -15.66
C GLU A 373 49.93 4.91 -14.14
N GLU A 374 49.00 5.42 -13.31
CA GLU A 374 49.07 5.23 -11.84
C GLU A 374 48.67 3.80 -11.47
N ALA A 375 47.75 3.18 -12.17
CA ALA A 375 47.43 1.75 -12.01
C ALA A 375 48.57 0.84 -12.48
N GLU A 376 49.25 1.15 -13.59
CA GLU A 376 50.41 0.42 -14.08
C GLU A 376 51.63 0.57 -13.17
N ARG A 377 51.87 1.76 -12.62
CA ARG A 377 52.93 1.96 -11.61
C ARG A 377 52.64 1.19 -10.32
N SER A 378 51.41 1.15 -9.85
CA SER A 378 51.04 0.37 -8.64
C SER A 378 51.19 -1.13 -8.84
N LEU A 379 51.08 -1.63 -10.08
CA LEU A 379 51.29 -3.02 -10.44
C LEU A 379 52.81 -3.36 -10.65
N SER A 380 53.61 -2.37 -11.06
CA SER A 380 55.05 -2.56 -11.26
C SER A 380 55.88 -2.50 -9.95
N ASP A 381 55.43 -1.66 -9.01
CA ASP A 381 56.11 -1.52 -7.69
C ASP A 381 55.73 -2.64 -6.70
N GLY A 382 54.77 -3.51 -7.05
CA GLY A 382 54.38 -4.68 -6.24
C GLY A 382 55.22 -5.94 -6.45
N ASN A 383 56.27 -5.92 -7.30
CA ASN A 383 57.10 -7.10 -7.60
C ASN A 383 58.51 -6.98 -7.04
N GLY A 384 58.65 -6.54 -5.80
CA GLY A 384 59.91 -6.49 -5.02
C GLY A 384 59.81 -7.45 -3.84
N ASP A 385 60.38 -8.61 -4.06
CA ASP A 385 61.06 -9.52 -3.14
C ASP A 385 60.73 -9.43 -1.66
N HIS A 386 59.78 -10.22 -1.18
CA HIS A 386 59.61 -10.64 0.20
C HIS A 386 59.53 -12.17 0.24
N THR A 387 60.70 -12.80 0.44
CA THR A 387 60.80 -14.14 1.02
C THR A 387 60.30 -14.10 2.46
N PRO A 388 59.28 -14.86 2.84
CA PRO A 388 58.97 -15.04 4.25
C PRO A 388 59.79 -16.22 4.79
N GLU A 389 60.68 -15.93 5.74
CA GLU A 389 61.23 -16.90 6.70
C GLU A 389 60.08 -17.36 7.63
N GLY A 390 59.94 -18.66 7.73
CA GLY A 390 59.58 -19.48 8.88
C GLY A 390 58.28 -19.16 9.63
N SER A 391 57.20 -19.94 9.37
CA SER A 391 56.26 -20.28 10.41
C SER A 391 55.77 -21.72 10.21
N GLU A 392 55.91 -22.45 11.31
CA GLU A 392 55.61 -23.85 11.55
C GLU A 392 54.26 -24.32 11.07
N GLU A 393 54.24 -25.49 10.44
CA GLU A 393 53.05 -26.31 10.17
C GLU A 393 52.42 -26.79 11.49
N PRO A 394 51.12 -26.74 11.67
CA PRO A 394 50.45 -27.54 12.67
C PRO A 394 50.06 -28.90 12.07
N GLU A 395 50.42 -29.95 12.84
CA GLU A 395 50.15 -31.36 12.62
C GLU A 395 48.64 -31.68 12.36
N PRO A 396 48.33 -32.71 11.55
CA PRO A 396 46.95 -33.14 11.31
C PRO A 396 46.45 -34.03 12.46
N SER A 397 45.30 -33.73 12.97
CA SER A 397 44.54 -34.59 13.88
C SER A 397 43.86 -35.74 13.13
N PRO A 398 43.67 -36.92 13.80
CA PRO A 398 43.46 -38.18 13.16
C PRO A 398 42.02 -38.45 12.69
N GLU A 399 41.95 -39.27 11.66
CA GLU A 399 40.77 -39.89 11.03
C GLU A 399 39.85 -40.57 12.06
N ALA A 400 38.55 -40.33 11.92
CA ALA A 400 37.53 -41.24 12.42
C ALA A 400 36.85 -41.91 11.18
N GLY A 401 37.03 -43.22 11.13
CA GLY A 401 36.61 -44.09 10.08
C GLY A 401 35.10 -44.29 9.96
N PRO A 402 34.68 -45.04 8.93
CA PRO A 402 33.30 -45.07 8.46
C PRO A 402 32.45 -46.08 9.24
N THR A 403 31.20 -45.73 9.48
CA THR A 403 30.15 -46.71 9.84
C THR A 403 29.15 -46.85 8.74
N SER A 404 29.08 -48.08 8.32
CA SER A 404 28.24 -48.73 7.33
C SER A 404 26.73 -48.68 7.61
N ASP A 405 26.00 -48.62 6.51
CA ASP A 405 24.79 -49.41 6.13
C ASP A 405 23.71 -49.76 7.16
N GLN A 406 22.55 -49.48 6.81
CA GLN A 406 21.41 -50.39 6.49
C GLN A 406 20.05 -49.77 6.70
N GLU A 407 19.32 -49.71 5.61
CA GLU A 407 17.93 -50.18 5.40
C GLU A 407 16.95 -50.10 6.58
N LEU A 408 15.81 -49.47 6.32
CA LEU A 408 14.50 -50.17 6.25
C LEU A 408 13.38 -49.20 5.81
N ARG A 409 12.72 -49.68 4.83
CA ARG A 409 11.34 -49.36 4.36
C ARG A 409 10.34 -49.33 5.53
N GLU A 410 9.47 -48.35 5.55
CA GLU A 410 8.01 -48.44 5.38
C GLU A 410 7.42 -47.06 5.16
#